data_24698797204c404499abc6859acb1113
#
_entry.id   24698797204c404499abc6859acb1113
#
_cell.length_a   1.000
_cell.length_b   1.000
_cell.length_c   1.000
_cell.angle_alpha   90.00
_cell.angle_beta   90.00
_cell.angle_gamma   90.00
#
_symmetry.space_group_name_H-M   'P 1'
#
loop_
_entity.id
_entity.type
_entity.pdbx_description
1 polymer ?
#
loop_
_entity_poly.entity_id
_entity_poly.type
_entity_poly.pdbx_seq_one_letter_code
_entity_poly.pdbx_strand_id
1 'polypeptide(L)'
;RQVIPSQALAKQYLQDVLMVYPGPVRVSGHSKGGNIAVYAVSQSAPVIRNRVLEVYNQEGPGFSQEFLSDPGYVSIVPKIKTYVPQGSMIGMILYRLEPIIIVKSNQTGIMQHDPFSWEICGTQMLRMPALTSGSLFLQRTLENWLAGMGREDRIRMVNTLYDLLTSGDVEVMEDILQPKSLM
;
A
#
# COMPACT_ATOMS: atom_id res chain seq x y z
N ARG A 1 11.75 -11.29 -11.25
CA ARG A 1 10.74 -10.79 -10.29
C ARG A 1 10.95 -11.50 -8.97
N GLN A 2 11.32 -10.77 -7.95
CA GLN A 2 11.43 -11.36 -6.61
C GLN A 2 10.06 -11.22 -5.93
N VAL A 3 9.39 -12.36 -5.75
CA VAL A 3 8.13 -12.45 -5.00
C VAL A 3 8.49 -12.50 -3.52
N ILE A 4 7.97 -11.59 -2.73
CA ILE A 4 8.15 -11.67 -1.28
C ILE A 4 7.22 -12.73 -0.67
N PRO A 5 7.66 -13.45 0.38
CA PRO A 5 6.88 -14.57 0.95
C PRO A 5 5.43 -14.20 1.30
N SER A 6 5.22 -13.02 1.88
CA SER A 6 3.88 -12.53 2.24
C SER A 6 2.94 -12.35 1.03
N GLN A 7 3.46 -11.97 -0.14
CA GLN A 7 2.67 -11.88 -1.37
C GLN A 7 2.24 -13.26 -1.87
N ALA A 8 3.13 -14.25 -1.81
CA ALA A 8 2.82 -15.62 -2.20
C ALA A 8 1.76 -16.24 -1.27
N LEU A 9 1.92 -16.05 0.04
CA LEU A 9 0.98 -16.53 1.05
C LEU A 9 -0.41 -15.88 0.89
N ALA A 10 -0.47 -14.58 0.64
CA ALA A 10 -1.75 -13.88 0.45
C ALA A 10 -2.49 -14.36 -0.81
N LYS A 11 -1.76 -14.63 -1.89
CA LYS A 11 -2.34 -15.24 -3.09
C LYS A 11 -2.94 -16.61 -2.77
N GLN A 12 -2.20 -17.46 -2.05
CA GLN A 12 -2.68 -18.77 -1.64
C GLN A 12 -3.92 -18.65 -0.74
N TYR A 13 -3.87 -17.78 0.27
CA TYR A 13 -5.00 -17.52 1.16
C TYR A 13 -6.27 -17.09 0.39
N LEU A 14 -6.13 -16.17 -0.57
CA LEU A 14 -7.27 -15.74 -1.39
C LEU A 14 -7.87 -16.91 -2.18
N GLN A 15 -7.03 -17.79 -2.71
CA GLN A 15 -7.48 -18.98 -3.42
C GLN A 15 -8.22 -19.94 -2.50
N ASP A 16 -7.67 -20.21 -1.31
CA ASP A 16 -8.25 -21.12 -0.33
C ASP A 16 -9.63 -20.63 0.15
N VAL A 17 -9.74 -19.34 0.44
CA VAL A 17 -11.03 -18.71 0.80
C VAL A 17 -12.05 -18.89 -0.34
N LEU A 18 -11.65 -18.63 -1.58
CA LEU A 18 -12.56 -18.72 -2.72
C LEU A 18 -12.86 -20.14 -3.18
N MET A 19 -12.12 -21.13 -2.71
CA MET A 19 -12.48 -22.55 -2.89
C MET A 19 -13.68 -22.95 -2.03
N VAL A 20 -13.80 -22.38 -0.83
CA VAL A 20 -14.88 -22.73 0.12
C VAL A 20 -16.05 -21.74 0.09
N TYR A 21 -15.79 -20.47 -0.23
CA TYR A 21 -16.83 -19.45 -0.34
C TYR A 21 -17.23 -19.21 -1.80
N PRO A 22 -18.49 -19.48 -2.18
CA PRO A 22 -18.91 -19.44 -3.59
C PRO A 22 -19.22 -18.04 -4.12
N GLY A 23 -19.41 -17.04 -3.24
CA GLY A 23 -19.82 -15.68 -3.61
C GLY A 23 -18.70 -14.77 -4.10
N PRO A 24 -19.05 -13.57 -4.57
CA PRO A 24 -18.08 -12.52 -4.86
C PRO A 24 -17.48 -11.94 -3.58
N VAL A 25 -16.24 -11.44 -3.66
CA VAL A 25 -15.52 -10.86 -2.53
C VAL A 25 -14.99 -9.47 -2.84
N ARG A 26 -14.71 -8.72 -1.79
CA ARG A 26 -13.84 -7.54 -1.81
C ARG A 26 -12.58 -7.85 -1.01
N VAL A 27 -11.46 -7.36 -1.49
CA VAL A 27 -10.16 -7.56 -0.85
C VAL A 27 -9.66 -6.22 -0.38
N SER A 28 -9.15 -6.15 0.84
CA SER A 28 -8.66 -4.90 1.42
C SER A 28 -7.35 -5.12 2.16
N GLY A 29 -6.53 -4.08 2.20
CA GLY A 29 -5.32 -4.06 3.01
C GLY A 29 -4.82 -2.64 3.25
N HIS A 30 -4.18 -2.45 4.40
CA HIS A 30 -3.56 -1.19 4.79
C HIS A 30 -2.03 -1.31 4.68
N SER A 31 -1.35 -0.25 4.29
CA SER A 31 0.10 -0.18 4.20
C SER A 31 0.67 -1.31 3.32
N LYS A 32 1.65 -2.07 3.80
CA LYS A 32 2.15 -3.27 3.12
C LYS A 32 1.03 -4.25 2.74
N GLY A 33 -0.02 -4.36 3.58
CA GLY A 33 -1.19 -5.19 3.31
C GLY A 33 -1.97 -4.73 2.07
N GLY A 34 -2.01 -3.42 1.78
CA GLY A 34 -2.60 -2.87 0.56
C GLY A 34 -1.87 -3.35 -0.71
N ASN A 35 -0.54 -3.26 -0.71
CA ASN A 35 0.29 -3.81 -1.79
C ASN A 35 0.09 -5.33 -1.95
N ILE A 36 0.07 -6.06 -0.83
CA ILE A 36 -0.14 -7.51 -0.81
C ILE A 36 -1.52 -7.88 -1.37
N ALA A 37 -2.58 -7.13 -1.02
CA ALA A 37 -3.93 -7.33 -1.51
C ALA A 37 -4.01 -7.20 -3.03
N VAL A 38 -3.45 -6.12 -3.58
CA VAL A 38 -3.38 -5.90 -5.03
C VAL A 38 -2.57 -7.00 -5.71
N TYR A 39 -1.42 -7.38 -5.16
CA TYR A 39 -0.58 -8.45 -5.69
C TYR A 39 -1.34 -9.79 -5.72
N ALA A 40 -1.95 -10.19 -4.61
CA ALA A 40 -2.66 -11.46 -4.50
C ALA A 40 -3.75 -11.60 -5.56
N VAL A 41 -4.55 -10.56 -5.77
CA VAL A 41 -5.60 -10.55 -6.79
C VAL A 41 -4.98 -10.57 -8.19
N SER A 42 -4.00 -9.72 -8.48
CA SER A 42 -3.37 -9.61 -9.80
C SER A 42 -2.73 -10.92 -10.27
N GLN A 43 -2.11 -11.66 -9.36
CA GLN A 43 -1.40 -12.90 -9.67
C GLN A 43 -2.27 -14.17 -9.53
N SER A 44 -3.56 -14.01 -9.21
CA SER A 44 -4.51 -15.11 -9.18
C SER A 44 -4.99 -15.48 -10.58
N ALA A 45 -5.51 -16.70 -10.75
CA ALA A 45 -6.12 -17.14 -12.01
C ALA A 45 -7.32 -16.25 -12.40
N PRO A 46 -7.64 -16.11 -13.70
CA PRO A 46 -8.75 -15.28 -14.16
C PRO A 46 -10.09 -15.61 -13.47
N VAL A 47 -10.37 -16.90 -13.23
CA VAL A 47 -11.58 -17.33 -12.51
C VAL A 47 -11.68 -16.75 -11.11
N ILE A 48 -10.57 -16.61 -10.42
CA ILE A 48 -10.48 -15.96 -9.09
C ILE A 48 -10.64 -14.43 -9.20
N ARG A 49 -9.89 -13.82 -10.14
CA ARG A 49 -9.98 -12.35 -10.37
C ARG A 49 -11.40 -11.89 -10.71
N ASN A 50 -12.15 -12.70 -11.47
CA ASN A 50 -13.52 -12.36 -11.85
C ASN A 50 -14.49 -12.35 -10.68
N ARG A 51 -14.19 -13.08 -9.60
CA ARG A 51 -14.99 -13.09 -8.37
C ARG A 51 -14.65 -11.94 -7.42
N VAL A 52 -13.51 -11.26 -7.63
CA VAL A 52 -13.16 -10.06 -6.86
C VAL A 52 -13.87 -8.87 -7.48
N LEU A 53 -14.73 -8.21 -6.71
CA LEU A 53 -15.46 -7.02 -7.13
C LEU A 53 -14.56 -5.79 -7.10
N GLU A 54 -13.88 -5.55 -5.98
CA GLU A 54 -13.02 -4.40 -5.73
C GLU A 54 -11.83 -4.80 -4.86
N VAL A 55 -10.72 -4.07 -5.03
CA VAL A 55 -9.52 -4.18 -4.21
C VAL A 55 -9.27 -2.82 -3.56
N TYR A 56 -9.36 -2.75 -2.25
CA TYR A 56 -9.11 -1.54 -1.49
C TYR A 56 -7.66 -1.52 -1.00
N ASN A 57 -6.87 -0.61 -1.56
CA ASN A 57 -5.51 -0.35 -1.15
C ASN A 57 -5.49 0.93 -0.29
N GLN A 58 -5.34 0.77 1.02
CA GLN A 58 -5.29 1.88 1.97
C GLN A 58 -3.83 2.24 2.24
N GLU A 59 -3.34 3.26 1.55
CA GLU A 59 -1.97 3.78 1.65
C GLU A 59 -0.86 2.72 1.52
N GLY A 60 -1.09 1.67 0.73
CA GLY A 60 -0.04 0.72 0.39
C GLY A 60 0.90 1.29 -0.67
N PRO A 61 2.21 0.95 -0.62
CA PRO A 61 3.15 1.32 -1.66
C PRO A 61 2.75 0.70 -3.01
N GLY A 62 3.17 1.33 -4.09
CA GLY A 62 3.01 0.81 -5.44
C GLY A 62 3.92 -0.38 -5.75
N PHE A 63 4.23 -0.56 -7.02
CA PHE A 63 5.02 -1.67 -7.55
C PHE A 63 6.22 -1.19 -8.35
N SER A 64 7.12 -2.10 -8.70
CA SER A 64 8.20 -1.78 -9.63
C SER A 64 7.63 -1.46 -11.02
N GLN A 65 8.35 -0.66 -11.79
CA GLN A 65 7.93 -0.26 -13.12
C GLN A 65 7.68 -1.47 -14.05
N GLU A 66 8.46 -2.54 -13.90
CA GLU A 66 8.26 -3.79 -14.65
C GLU A 66 6.94 -4.50 -14.31
N PHE A 67 6.48 -4.38 -13.05
CA PHE A 67 5.22 -4.99 -12.62
C PHE A 67 4.01 -4.30 -13.24
N LEU A 68 4.11 -3.02 -13.59
CA LEU A 68 3.00 -2.28 -14.23
C LEU A 68 2.56 -2.87 -15.57
N SER A 69 3.46 -3.58 -16.26
CA SER A 69 3.17 -4.27 -17.53
C SER A 69 2.62 -5.69 -17.34
N ASP A 70 2.43 -6.14 -16.10
CA ASP A 70 1.90 -7.48 -15.83
C ASP A 70 0.44 -7.59 -16.26
N PRO A 71 0.07 -8.54 -17.16
CA PRO A 71 -1.30 -8.64 -17.66
C PRO A 71 -2.35 -8.87 -16.56
N GLY A 72 -1.98 -9.58 -15.49
CA GLY A 72 -2.85 -9.79 -14.34
C GLY A 72 -3.13 -8.49 -13.60
N TYR A 73 -2.08 -7.67 -13.37
CA TYR A 73 -2.23 -6.35 -12.75
C TYR A 73 -3.07 -5.42 -13.64
N VAL A 74 -2.73 -5.29 -14.92
CA VAL A 74 -3.48 -4.45 -15.87
C VAL A 74 -4.96 -4.82 -15.88
N SER A 75 -5.29 -6.11 -15.85
CA SER A 75 -6.67 -6.59 -15.89
C SER A 75 -7.51 -6.21 -14.68
N ILE A 76 -6.89 -5.89 -13.54
CA ILE A 76 -7.59 -5.53 -12.30
C ILE A 76 -7.51 -4.04 -11.96
N VAL A 77 -6.76 -3.24 -12.72
CA VAL A 77 -6.66 -1.78 -12.49
C VAL A 77 -8.03 -1.11 -12.30
N PRO A 78 -9.07 -1.41 -13.11
CA PRO A 78 -10.40 -0.81 -12.92
C PRO A 78 -11.08 -1.17 -11.59
N LYS A 79 -10.64 -2.25 -10.94
CA LYS A 79 -11.19 -2.74 -9.67
C LYS A 79 -10.46 -2.17 -8.46
N ILE A 80 -9.27 -1.57 -8.64
CA ILE A 80 -8.45 -1.06 -7.54
C ILE A 80 -8.95 0.31 -7.10
N LYS A 81 -9.11 0.48 -5.80
CA LYS A 81 -9.43 1.74 -5.12
C LYS A 81 -8.29 2.05 -4.15
N THR A 82 -7.35 2.90 -4.59
CA THR A 82 -6.22 3.31 -3.77
C THR A 82 -6.53 4.61 -3.05
N TYR A 83 -6.64 4.54 -1.73
CA TYR A 83 -6.86 5.68 -0.84
C TYR A 83 -5.54 6.11 -0.22
N VAL A 84 -5.28 7.41 -0.21
CA VAL A 84 -4.10 8.00 0.43
C VAL A 84 -4.50 9.28 1.16
N PRO A 85 -3.95 9.58 2.36
CA PRO A 85 -4.22 10.86 3.02
C PRO A 85 -3.56 12.02 2.25
N GLN A 86 -4.02 13.25 2.50
CA GLN A 86 -3.48 14.44 1.80
C GLN A 86 -1.98 14.64 2.00
N GLY A 87 -1.43 14.18 3.12
CA GLY A 87 0.02 14.21 3.42
C GLY A 87 0.70 12.86 3.24
N SER A 88 0.18 12.01 2.35
CA SER A 88 0.68 10.66 2.13
C SER A 88 2.19 10.61 1.92
N MET A 89 2.82 9.68 2.61
CA MET A 89 4.24 9.36 2.48
C MET A 89 4.44 7.94 1.92
N ILE A 90 3.84 6.94 2.56
CA ILE A 90 4.01 5.52 2.20
C ILE A 90 3.26 5.20 0.90
N GLY A 91 2.04 5.72 0.75
CA GLY A 91 1.23 5.50 -0.44
C GLY A 91 1.83 6.08 -1.71
N MET A 92 2.80 6.98 -1.60
CA MET A 92 3.47 7.60 -2.76
C MET A 92 4.78 6.90 -3.15
N ILE A 93 5.16 5.83 -2.46
CA ILE A 93 6.36 5.04 -2.78
C ILE A 93 6.06 4.13 -3.96
N LEU A 94 6.98 4.06 -4.94
CA LEU A 94 6.89 3.24 -6.15
C LEU A 94 5.75 3.68 -7.10
N TYR A 95 5.41 2.83 -8.07
CA TYR A 95 4.56 3.18 -9.20
C TYR A 95 3.22 2.44 -9.19
N ARG A 96 2.20 3.02 -9.84
CA ARG A 96 0.87 2.44 -10.00
C ARG A 96 0.20 2.94 -11.28
N LEU A 97 -0.80 2.22 -11.79
CA LEU A 97 -1.61 2.62 -12.94
C LEU A 97 -2.96 3.19 -12.52
N GLU A 98 -3.50 2.70 -11.39
CA GLU A 98 -4.78 3.18 -10.91
C GLU A 98 -4.70 4.61 -10.34
N PRO A 99 -5.77 5.42 -10.47
CA PRO A 99 -5.83 6.73 -9.85
C PRO A 99 -5.91 6.60 -8.32
N ILE A 100 -5.31 7.57 -7.62
CA ILE A 100 -5.43 7.70 -6.18
C ILE A 100 -6.67 8.50 -5.79
N ILE A 101 -7.27 8.13 -4.67
CA ILE A 101 -8.35 8.87 -4.00
C ILE A 101 -7.73 9.52 -2.77
N ILE A 102 -7.60 10.85 -2.81
CA ILE A 102 -7.00 11.59 -1.71
C ILE A 102 -8.07 11.85 -0.65
N VAL A 103 -7.76 11.46 0.58
CA VAL A 103 -8.67 11.64 1.73
C VAL A 103 -8.08 12.60 2.76
N LYS A 104 -8.97 13.22 3.54
CA LYS A 104 -8.57 14.10 4.63
C LYS A 104 -8.23 13.27 5.86
N SER A 105 -7.08 13.57 6.47
CA SER A 105 -6.71 13.10 7.81
C SER A 105 -6.71 14.27 8.78
N ASN A 106 -7.08 14.04 10.02
CA ASN A 106 -6.98 15.00 11.12
C ASN A 106 -5.58 15.02 11.75
N GLN A 107 -4.69 14.14 11.32
CA GLN A 107 -3.29 14.06 11.76
C GLN A 107 -2.34 14.78 10.80
N THR A 108 -1.05 14.83 11.16
CA THR A 108 0.02 15.44 10.37
C THR A 108 1.20 14.49 10.18
N GLY A 109 2.00 14.72 9.12
CA GLY A 109 3.20 13.92 8.85
C GLY A 109 2.89 12.43 8.71
N ILE A 110 3.76 11.60 9.26
CA ILE A 110 3.63 10.13 9.19
C ILE A 110 2.40 9.59 9.93
N MET A 111 1.87 10.32 10.91
CA MET A 111 0.67 9.91 11.65
C MET A 111 -0.59 9.85 10.77
N GLN A 112 -0.59 10.51 9.61
CA GLN A 112 -1.67 10.36 8.64
C GLN A 112 -1.73 8.95 8.02
N HIS A 113 -0.67 8.14 8.19
CA HIS A 113 -0.65 6.75 7.73
C HIS A 113 -1.68 5.89 8.46
N ASP A 114 -2.07 6.25 9.68
CA ASP A 114 -3.14 5.58 10.39
C ASP A 114 -4.50 5.85 9.72
N PRO A 115 -5.19 4.85 9.16
CA PRO A 115 -6.49 5.04 8.52
C PRO A 115 -7.60 5.44 9.48
N PHE A 116 -7.45 5.24 10.79
CA PHE A 116 -8.40 5.72 11.79
C PHE A 116 -8.34 7.24 11.98
N SER A 117 -7.28 7.90 11.50
CA SER A 117 -7.19 9.36 11.45
C SER A 117 -7.94 9.98 10.26
N TRP A 118 -8.47 9.17 9.34
CA TRP A 118 -9.12 9.67 8.13
C TRP A 118 -10.56 10.09 8.41
N GLU A 119 -10.89 11.32 8.03
CA GLU A 119 -12.19 11.90 8.31
C GLU A 119 -13.29 11.29 7.45
N ILE A 120 -14.42 11.00 8.08
CA ILE A 120 -15.62 10.45 7.45
C ILE A 120 -16.73 11.51 7.48
N CYS A 121 -17.41 11.68 6.34
CA CYS A 121 -18.60 12.49 6.22
C CYS A 121 -19.78 11.60 5.76
N GLY A 122 -20.72 11.36 6.65
CA GLY A 122 -21.78 10.38 6.41
C GLY A 122 -21.23 8.96 6.28
N THR A 123 -21.35 8.35 5.11
CA THR A 123 -20.88 7.00 4.80
C THR A 123 -19.62 6.98 3.94
N GLN A 124 -18.99 8.14 3.71
CA GLN A 124 -17.85 8.27 2.80
C GLN A 124 -16.68 8.97 3.48
N MET A 125 -15.48 8.61 3.08
CA MET A 125 -14.27 9.35 3.44
C MET A 125 -14.30 10.74 2.82
N LEU A 126 -13.95 11.76 3.59
CA LEU A 126 -13.87 13.13 3.12
C LEU A 126 -12.72 13.27 2.12
N ARG A 127 -13.04 13.63 0.89
CA ARG A 127 -12.06 13.72 -0.19
C ARG A 127 -11.37 15.07 -0.22
N MET A 128 -10.09 15.07 -0.59
CA MET A 128 -9.28 16.25 -0.80
C MET A 128 -8.95 16.41 -2.30
N PRO A 129 -8.86 17.64 -2.81
CA PRO A 129 -8.60 17.88 -4.22
C PRO A 129 -7.17 17.57 -4.65
N ALA A 130 -6.21 17.63 -3.73
CA ALA A 130 -4.78 17.44 -4.02
C ALA A 130 -4.00 16.98 -2.79
N LEU A 131 -2.83 16.38 -3.05
CA LEU A 131 -1.82 16.13 -2.03
C LEU A 131 -1.20 17.44 -1.54
N THR A 132 -0.68 17.45 -0.33
CA THR A 132 0.08 18.59 0.20
C THR A 132 1.39 18.78 -0.58
N SER A 133 1.91 20.01 -0.59
CA SER A 133 3.23 20.31 -1.19
C SER A 133 4.36 19.49 -0.57
N GLY A 134 4.27 19.20 0.75
CA GLY A 134 5.23 18.35 1.46
C GLY A 134 5.21 16.90 0.97
N SER A 135 4.02 16.33 0.74
CA SER A 135 3.87 14.98 0.16
C SER A 135 4.46 14.90 -1.24
N LEU A 136 4.16 15.88 -2.09
CA LEU A 136 4.69 15.94 -3.46
C LEU A 136 6.22 16.13 -3.48
N PHE A 137 6.76 16.93 -2.58
CA PHE A 137 8.21 17.11 -2.43
C PHE A 137 8.88 15.80 -2.01
N LEU A 138 8.34 15.13 -1.01
CA LEU A 138 8.86 13.84 -0.54
C LEU A 138 8.81 12.78 -1.64
N GLN A 139 7.69 12.68 -2.37
CA GLN A 139 7.55 11.75 -3.50
C GLN A 139 8.68 11.96 -4.52
N ARG A 140 8.87 13.20 -4.99
CA ARG A 140 9.93 13.53 -5.96
C ARG A 140 11.33 13.21 -5.43
N THR A 141 11.57 13.49 -4.16
CA THR A 141 12.86 13.20 -3.52
C THR A 141 13.13 11.71 -3.49
N LEU A 142 12.14 10.90 -3.09
CA LEU A 142 12.25 9.44 -3.06
C LEU A 142 12.39 8.85 -4.45
N GLU A 143 11.66 9.34 -5.44
CA GLU A 143 11.76 8.92 -6.84
C GLU A 143 13.18 9.19 -7.40
N ASN A 144 13.70 10.40 -7.21
CA ASN A 144 15.04 10.76 -7.64
C ASN A 144 16.12 9.93 -6.94
N TRP A 145 15.97 9.72 -5.65
CA TRP A 145 16.91 8.92 -4.86
C TRP A 145 16.90 7.45 -5.30
N LEU A 146 15.73 6.86 -5.42
CA LEU A 146 15.57 5.48 -5.91
C LEU A 146 16.06 5.31 -7.36
N ALA A 147 15.90 6.32 -8.22
CA ALA A 147 16.39 6.27 -9.60
C ALA A 147 17.93 6.22 -9.66
N GLY A 148 18.59 6.89 -8.71
CA GLY A 148 20.07 6.90 -8.60
C GLY A 148 20.66 5.64 -7.96
N MET A 149 19.86 4.76 -7.38
CA MET A 149 20.33 3.56 -6.69
C MET A 149 20.38 2.33 -7.60
N GLY A 150 21.43 1.52 -7.43
CA GLY A 150 21.49 0.17 -7.99
C GLY A 150 20.42 -0.75 -7.39
N ARG A 151 20.15 -1.88 -8.07
CA ARG A 151 19.13 -2.84 -7.64
C ARG A 151 19.39 -3.38 -6.21
N GLU A 152 20.64 -3.70 -5.92
CA GLU A 152 21.04 -4.26 -4.61
C GLU A 152 20.86 -3.24 -3.48
N ASP A 153 21.20 -1.98 -3.75
CA ASP A 153 21.05 -0.91 -2.76
C ASP A 153 19.58 -0.61 -2.47
N ARG A 154 18.69 -0.67 -3.48
CA ARG A 154 17.24 -0.55 -3.29
C ARG A 154 16.70 -1.66 -2.39
N ILE A 155 17.12 -2.90 -2.62
CA ILE A 155 16.72 -4.06 -1.80
C ILE A 155 17.21 -3.87 -0.36
N ARG A 156 18.47 -3.49 -0.20
CA ARG A 156 19.08 -3.24 1.11
C ARG A 156 18.35 -2.14 1.86
N MET A 157 18.05 -1.03 1.20
CA MET A 157 17.32 0.09 1.79
C MET A 157 15.92 -0.31 2.24
N VAL A 158 15.15 -1.01 1.38
CA VAL A 158 13.80 -1.48 1.73
C VAL A 158 13.83 -2.43 2.92
N ASN A 159 14.82 -3.35 2.95
CA ASN A 159 14.99 -4.25 4.08
C ASN A 159 15.37 -3.50 5.35
N THR A 160 16.30 -2.54 5.25
CA THR A 160 16.70 -1.71 6.42
C THR A 160 15.53 -0.88 6.95
N LEU A 161 14.73 -0.27 6.07
CA LEU A 161 13.52 0.43 6.49
C LEU A 161 12.51 -0.51 7.15
N TYR A 162 12.33 -1.69 6.58
CA TYR A 162 11.48 -2.71 7.17
C TYR A 162 12.00 -3.15 8.55
N ASP A 163 13.29 -3.42 8.65
CA ASP A 163 13.94 -3.83 9.91
C ASP A 163 13.83 -2.71 10.96
N LEU A 164 14.02 -1.45 10.57
CA LEU A 164 13.84 -0.30 11.49
C LEU A 164 12.40 -0.17 11.99
N LEU A 165 11.42 -0.42 11.12
CA LEU A 165 10.00 -0.37 11.49
C LEU A 165 9.55 -1.60 12.30
N THR A 166 10.31 -2.71 12.26
CA THR A 166 9.95 -3.96 12.92
C THR A 166 10.93 -4.36 14.04
N SER A 167 12.07 -3.69 14.19
CA SER A 167 13.16 -4.03 15.12
C SER A 167 13.02 -3.46 16.54
N GLY A 168 11.82 -3.07 16.94
CA GLY A 168 11.51 -2.76 18.33
C GLY A 168 10.35 -3.64 18.81
N ASP A 169 10.15 -3.76 20.10
CA ASP A 169 8.90 -4.21 20.73
C ASP A 169 7.74 -3.23 20.41
N VAL A 170 7.62 -2.89 19.11
CA VAL A 170 6.71 -1.87 18.60
C VAL A 170 5.46 -2.60 18.17
N GLU A 171 4.51 -2.74 19.06
CA GLU A 171 3.20 -3.31 18.74
C GLU A 171 2.31 -2.32 17.97
N VAL A 172 2.60 -1.01 18.10
CA VAL A 172 1.85 0.07 17.43
C VAL A 172 2.75 1.22 16.97
N MET A 173 2.32 1.94 15.95
CA MET A 173 3.07 3.08 15.34
C MET A 173 3.39 4.20 16.36
N GLU A 174 2.62 4.34 17.43
CA GLU A 174 2.87 5.29 18.52
C GLU A 174 4.20 5.05 19.24
N ASP A 175 4.65 3.80 19.34
CA ASP A 175 5.90 3.45 20.02
C ASP A 175 7.15 3.93 19.24
N ILE A 176 7.02 4.12 17.92
CA ILE A 176 8.10 4.65 17.06
C ILE A 176 8.34 6.14 17.33
N LEU A 177 7.32 6.86 17.76
CA LEU A 177 7.31 8.32 17.83
C LEU A 177 7.53 8.86 19.25
N GLN A 178 7.49 8.01 20.27
CA GLN A 178 7.85 8.41 21.62
C GLN A 178 9.38 8.36 21.79
N PRO A 179 10.06 9.48 22.12
CA PRO A 179 11.46 9.44 22.48
C PRO A 179 11.57 8.58 23.75
N LYS A 180 12.14 7.37 23.61
CA LYS A 180 12.56 6.60 24.79
C LYS A 180 13.52 7.51 25.55
N SER A 181 13.09 8.02 26.68
CA SER A 181 13.96 8.73 27.61
C SER A 181 15.12 7.80 27.92
N LEU A 182 16.31 8.17 27.48
CA LEU A 182 17.56 7.54 27.89
C LEU A 182 17.66 7.70 29.40
N MET A 183 17.37 6.64 30.17
CA MET A 183 17.86 6.48 31.53
C MET A 183 19.19 5.74 31.47
#